data_939997821e4a1525c86c9eed72ffefe6
#
_entry.id   939997821e4a1525c86c9eed72ffefe6
#
_cell.length_a   1.000
_cell.length_b   1.000
_cell.length_c   1.000
_cell.angle_alpha   90.00
_cell.angle_beta   90.00
_cell.angle_gamma   90.00
#
_symmetry.space_group_name_H-M   'P 1'
#
loop_
_entity.id
_entity.type
_entity.pdbx_description
1 polymer ?
#
loop_
_entity_poly.entity_id
_entity_poly.type
_entity_poly.pdbx_seq_one_letter_code
_entity_poly.pdbx_strand_id
1 'polypeptide(L)'
;MVVYFDDILVYSKGPYEHLGHLKVVLSTLRDNHLFANKEKFTFCEDSVVFLHFIVNKHGVHVDPTKVQAIQDWPTPQNGGEVRSFHGLPSFYRRFVPNFTSIVSPLNKLVKKDVKLVWGKRQELAFKQLKEKLTNAPILALPNFAKTFEIECDASDIGIEGVLLQEGHPIAHFSGKLNGTTLNYPTYDKKLYALVRSLQTWEHYLVSEEFVIHSDHESLKYLRGQHKLNKRHAKWMEYLE
;
A
#
# COMPACT_ATOMS: atom_id res chain seq x y z
N MET A 1 -5.83 13.57 -14.25
CA MET A 1 -4.37 13.66 -14.53
C MET A 1 -3.62 13.46 -13.22
N VAL A 2 -2.55 12.67 -13.25
CA VAL A 2 -1.60 12.51 -12.14
C VAL A 2 -0.21 12.90 -12.62
N VAL A 3 0.53 13.64 -11.81
CA VAL A 3 1.91 14.02 -12.08
C VAL A 3 2.79 13.51 -10.94
N TYR A 4 3.86 12.83 -11.29
CA TYR A 4 4.84 12.36 -10.34
C TYR A 4 6.25 12.55 -10.89
N PHE A 5 6.96 13.56 -10.40
CA PHE A 5 8.23 14.02 -10.96
C PHE A 5 8.13 14.23 -12.47
N ASP A 6 8.84 13.42 -13.26
CA ASP A 6 8.92 13.55 -14.72
C ASP A 6 7.80 12.78 -15.45
N ASP A 7 7.01 11.96 -14.73
CA ASP A 7 5.98 11.12 -15.30
C ASP A 7 4.60 11.78 -15.19
N ILE A 8 3.86 11.86 -16.29
CA ILE A 8 2.51 12.43 -16.37
C ILE A 8 1.56 11.36 -16.90
N LEU A 9 0.57 10.98 -16.09
CA LEU A 9 -0.54 10.12 -16.50
C LEU A 9 -1.78 10.95 -16.78
N VAL A 10 -2.24 10.95 -18.02
CA VAL A 10 -3.52 11.55 -18.44
C VAL A 10 -4.55 10.48 -18.65
N TYR A 11 -5.70 10.58 -17.99
CA TYR A 11 -6.81 9.65 -18.13
C TYR A 11 -8.12 10.40 -18.32
N SER A 12 -9.09 9.77 -18.99
CA SER A 12 -10.36 10.36 -19.37
C SER A 12 -11.43 9.28 -19.51
N LYS A 13 -12.71 9.67 -19.44
CA LYS A 13 -13.82 8.72 -19.56
C LYS A 13 -14.05 8.25 -21.01
N GLY A 14 -13.58 9.00 -21.98
CA GLY A 14 -13.76 8.67 -23.39
C GLY A 14 -12.71 9.35 -24.30
N PRO A 15 -12.59 8.88 -25.56
CA PRO A 15 -11.53 9.30 -26.47
C PRO A 15 -11.61 10.78 -26.85
N TYR A 16 -12.80 11.36 -27.06
CA TYR A 16 -12.94 12.77 -27.38
C TYR A 16 -12.51 13.69 -26.25
N GLU A 17 -12.92 13.36 -25.02
CA GLU A 17 -12.51 14.07 -23.82
C GLU A 17 -10.98 13.95 -23.62
N HIS A 18 -10.44 12.74 -23.90
CA HIS A 18 -9.01 12.49 -23.80
C HIS A 18 -8.16 13.37 -24.72
N LEU A 19 -8.59 13.54 -25.97
CA LEU A 19 -7.92 14.47 -26.91
C LEU A 19 -7.92 15.91 -26.40
N GLY A 20 -9.03 16.34 -25.77
CA GLY A 20 -9.12 17.65 -25.14
C GLY A 20 -8.10 17.80 -23.99
N HIS A 21 -8.04 16.82 -23.10
CA HIS A 21 -7.09 16.80 -21.98
C HIS A 21 -5.64 16.77 -22.46
N LEU A 22 -5.31 15.94 -23.44
CA LEU A 22 -3.97 15.91 -24.04
C LEU A 22 -3.57 17.24 -24.64
N LYS A 23 -4.48 17.91 -25.36
CA LYS A 23 -4.21 19.24 -25.93
C LYS A 23 -3.86 20.26 -24.84
N VAL A 24 -4.60 20.26 -23.73
CA VAL A 24 -4.32 21.15 -22.60
C VAL A 24 -2.93 20.87 -22.01
N VAL A 25 -2.64 19.60 -21.72
CA VAL A 25 -1.34 19.20 -21.12
C VAL A 25 -0.18 19.59 -22.05
N LEU A 26 -0.25 19.21 -23.33
CA LEU A 26 0.82 19.49 -24.30
C LEU A 26 0.99 21.00 -24.54
N SER A 27 -0.11 21.79 -24.54
CA SER A 27 -0.02 23.26 -24.62
C SER A 27 0.65 23.84 -23.39
N THR A 28 0.28 23.36 -22.19
CA THR A 28 0.89 23.82 -20.93
C THR A 28 2.40 23.52 -20.90
N LEU A 29 2.81 22.34 -21.32
CA LEU A 29 4.24 22.00 -21.42
C LEU A 29 4.97 22.92 -22.36
N ARG A 30 4.43 23.15 -23.56
CA ARG A 30 5.01 24.04 -24.58
C ARG A 30 5.11 25.50 -24.07
N ASP A 31 4.04 26.01 -23.49
CA ASP A 31 3.96 27.41 -23.06
C ASP A 31 4.89 27.71 -21.87
N ASN A 32 5.24 26.68 -21.10
CA ASN A 32 6.23 26.73 -20.02
C ASN A 32 7.64 26.26 -20.44
N HIS A 33 7.90 26.05 -21.73
CA HIS A 33 9.18 25.57 -22.26
C HIS A 33 9.68 24.27 -21.65
N LEU A 34 8.75 23.35 -21.26
CA LEU A 34 9.05 22.03 -20.76
C LEU A 34 9.20 21.05 -21.93
N PHE A 35 10.32 20.36 -21.97
CA PHE A 35 10.62 19.40 -23.02
C PHE A 35 10.27 17.98 -22.57
N ALA A 36 9.68 17.23 -23.47
CA ALA A 36 9.31 15.84 -23.22
C ALA A 36 9.86 14.93 -24.33
N ASN A 37 10.31 13.73 -23.94
CA ASN A 37 10.85 12.75 -24.89
C ASN A 37 9.72 11.99 -25.57
N LYS A 38 9.51 12.24 -26.88
CA LYS A 38 8.46 11.62 -27.68
C LYS A 38 8.54 10.09 -27.74
N GLU A 39 9.73 9.52 -27.67
CA GLU A 39 9.95 8.05 -27.71
C GLU A 39 9.41 7.34 -26.46
N LYS A 40 9.23 8.09 -25.37
CA LYS A 40 8.67 7.59 -24.11
C LYS A 40 7.16 7.78 -23.99
N PHE A 41 6.54 8.43 -24.96
CA PHE A 41 5.11 8.66 -24.92
C PHE A 41 4.34 7.40 -25.34
N THR A 42 3.32 7.12 -24.56
CA THR A 42 2.28 6.14 -24.90
C THR A 42 0.96 6.89 -24.98
N PHE A 43 0.30 6.88 -26.14
CA PHE A 43 -0.93 7.63 -26.36
C PHE A 43 -2.11 6.71 -26.61
N CYS A 44 -3.26 7.06 -26.06
CA CYS A 44 -4.56 6.45 -26.33
C CYS A 44 -4.61 4.93 -26.12
N GLU A 45 -3.89 4.45 -25.11
CA GLU A 45 -3.89 3.05 -24.72
C GLU A 45 -4.92 2.78 -23.60
N ASP A 46 -5.57 1.62 -23.66
CA ASP A 46 -6.49 1.17 -22.61
C ASP A 46 -5.78 0.74 -21.32
N SER A 47 -4.48 0.48 -21.42
CA SER A 47 -3.65 0.01 -20.31
C SER A 47 -2.23 0.56 -20.46
N VAL A 48 -1.71 1.18 -19.42
CA VAL A 48 -0.39 1.80 -19.43
C VAL A 48 0.44 1.38 -18.22
N VAL A 49 1.76 1.29 -18.42
CA VAL A 49 2.70 1.16 -17.31
C VAL A 49 2.98 2.55 -16.75
N PHE A 50 2.62 2.78 -15.49
CA PHE A 50 2.87 4.02 -14.77
C PHE A 50 3.49 3.70 -13.41
N LEU A 51 4.68 4.25 -13.13
CA LEU A 51 5.43 4.01 -11.88
C LEU A 51 5.58 2.51 -11.54
N HIS A 52 5.87 1.70 -12.53
CA HIS A 52 5.98 0.23 -12.41
C HIS A 52 4.68 -0.50 -12.03
N PHE A 53 3.54 0.14 -12.17
CA PHE A 53 2.23 -0.49 -12.06
C PHE A 53 1.55 -0.48 -13.43
N ILE A 54 0.70 -1.46 -13.69
CA ILE A 54 -0.21 -1.40 -14.82
C ILE A 54 -1.51 -0.75 -14.36
N VAL A 55 -1.88 0.33 -15.03
CA VAL A 55 -3.10 1.08 -14.77
C VAL A 55 -4.03 0.96 -15.97
N ASN A 56 -5.27 0.56 -15.72
CA ASN A 56 -6.32 0.46 -16.73
C ASN A 56 -7.70 0.74 -16.11
N LYS A 57 -8.77 0.62 -16.88
CA LYS A 57 -10.15 0.84 -16.42
C LYS A 57 -10.62 -0.09 -15.29
N HIS A 58 -9.97 -1.24 -15.10
CA HIS A 58 -10.31 -2.19 -14.05
C HIS A 58 -9.57 -1.91 -12.73
N GLY A 59 -8.53 -1.08 -12.78
CA GLY A 59 -7.76 -0.73 -11.60
C GLY A 59 -6.26 -0.74 -11.82
N VAL A 60 -5.54 -0.96 -10.71
CA VAL A 60 -4.08 -1.00 -10.65
C VAL A 60 -3.62 -2.45 -10.44
N HIS A 61 -2.66 -2.88 -11.23
CA HIS A 61 -2.12 -4.24 -11.23
C HIS A 61 -0.62 -4.23 -10.99
N VAL A 62 -0.10 -5.34 -10.49
CA VAL A 62 1.35 -5.58 -10.47
C VAL A 62 1.83 -5.81 -11.91
N ASP A 63 2.99 -5.27 -12.26
CA ASP A 63 3.62 -5.48 -13.57
C ASP A 63 3.97 -6.98 -13.74
N PRO A 64 3.45 -7.66 -14.79
CA PRO A 64 3.71 -9.08 -15.04
C PRO A 64 5.20 -9.40 -15.18
N THR A 65 6.00 -8.49 -15.72
CA THR A 65 7.46 -8.69 -15.84
C THR A 65 8.13 -8.77 -14.47
N LYS A 66 7.62 -8.00 -13.50
CA LYS A 66 8.09 -8.02 -12.10
C LYS A 66 7.58 -9.26 -11.37
N VAL A 67 6.35 -9.68 -11.65
CA VAL A 67 5.80 -10.94 -11.12
C VAL A 67 6.66 -12.11 -11.58
N GLN A 68 6.99 -12.18 -12.87
CA GLN A 68 7.86 -13.22 -13.42
C GLN A 68 9.24 -13.21 -12.77
N ALA A 69 9.84 -12.02 -12.62
CA ALA A 69 11.12 -11.87 -11.92
C ALA A 69 11.09 -12.37 -10.48
N ILE A 70 9.95 -12.16 -9.78
CA ILE A 70 9.76 -12.69 -8.42
C ILE A 70 9.60 -14.21 -8.44
N GLN A 71 8.82 -14.74 -9.38
CA GLN A 71 8.60 -16.20 -9.52
C GLN A 71 9.91 -16.93 -9.79
N ASP A 72 10.75 -16.41 -10.67
CA ASP A 72 12.01 -17.02 -11.07
C ASP A 72 13.15 -16.74 -10.07
N TRP A 73 12.92 -15.92 -9.04
CA TRP A 73 13.95 -15.56 -8.08
C TRP A 73 14.47 -16.80 -7.35
N PRO A 74 15.79 -17.07 -7.37
CA PRO A 74 16.37 -18.22 -6.69
C PRO A 74 16.29 -18.07 -5.17
N THR A 75 16.34 -19.18 -4.45
CA THR A 75 16.43 -19.15 -2.99
C THR A 75 17.70 -18.42 -2.55
N PRO A 76 17.59 -17.36 -1.73
CA PRO A 76 18.74 -16.56 -1.30
C PRO A 76 19.75 -17.37 -0.51
N GLN A 77 21.05 -17.22 -0.83
CA GLN A 77 22.16 -17.92 -0.20
C GLN A 77 22.91 -17.06 0.84
N ASN A 78 22.68 -15.75 0.83
CA ASN A 78 23.32 -14.81 1.75
C ASN A 78 22.41 -13.64 2.10
N GLY A 79 22.77 -12.86 3.13
CA GLY A 79 21.97 -11.74 3.61
C GLY A 79 21.81 -10.60 2.58
N GLY A 80 22.75 -10.46 1.64
CA GLY A 80 22.66 -9.53 0.52
C GLY A 80 21.54 -9.91 -0.43
N GLU A 81 21.48 -11.17 -0.82
CA GLU A 81 20.43 -11.70 -1.71
C GLU A 81 19.04 -11.66 -1.04
N VAL A 82 18.96 -11.90 0.28
CA VAL A 82 17.70 -11.72 1.03
C VAL A 82 17.25 -10.26 0.95
N ARG A 83 18.16 -9.28 1.10
CA ARG A 83 17.83 -7.85 0.96
C ARG A 83 17.37 -7.50 -0.45
N SER A 84 18.08 -8.00 -1.45
CA SER A 84 17.72 -7.78 -2.86
C SER A 84 16.35 -8.36 -3.19
N PHE A 85 16.07 -9.60 -2.78
CA PHE A 85 14.72 -10.18 -2.91
C PHE A 85 13.67 -9.34 -2.18
N HIS A 86 13.95 -8.93 -0.94
CA HIS A 86 12.99 -8.18 -0.12
C HIS A 86 12.56 -6.83 -0.75
N GLY A 87 13.44 -6.20 -1.52
CA GLY A 87 13.17 -4.89 -2.13
C GLY A 87 11.96 -4.93 -3.05
N LEU A 88 11.88 -5.89 -3.94
CA LEU A 88 10.82 -5.98 -4.94
C LEU A 88 9.44 -6.31 -4.34
N PRO A 89 9.26 -7.32 -3.47
CA PRO A 89 8.02 -7.52 -2.74
C PRO A 89 7.60 -6.33 -1.88
N SER A 90 8.55 -5.61 -1.27
CA SER A 90 8.25 -4.43 -0.46
C SER A 90 7.68 -3.28 -1.27
N PHE A 91 8.11 -3.12 -2.51
CA PHE A 91 7.54 -2.14 -3.43
C PHE A 91 6.05 -2.41 -3.71
N TYR A 92 5.69 -3.69 -3.91
CA TYR A 92 4.32 -4.12 -4.17
C TYR A 92 3.52 -4.49 -2.91
N ARG A 93 4.00 -4.13 -1.71
CA ARG A 93 3.35 -4.51 -0.43
C ARG A 93 1.89 -4.08 -0.31
N ARG A 94 1.48 -3.02 -1.03
CA ARG A 94 0.08 -2.55 -1.05
C ARG A 94 -0.90 -3.54 -1.66
N PHE A 95 -0.41 -4.55 -2.40
CA PHE A 95 -1.21 -5.63 -2.97
C PHE A 95 -1.27 -6.86 -2.06
N VAL A 96 -0.47 -6.89 -0.99
CA VAL A 96 -0.30 -8.09 -0.17
C VAL A 96 -0.87 -7.87 1.23
N PRO A 97 -2.03 -8.46 1.54
CA PRO A 97 -2.51 -8.53 2.92
C PRO A 97 -1.46 -9.22 3.80
N ASN A 98 -1.34 -8.80 5.05
CA ASN A 98 -0.46 -9.43 6.04
C ASN A 98 1.04 -9.41 5.67
N PHE A 99 1.46 -8.46 4.81
CA PHE A 99 2.83 -8.40 4.30
C PHE A 99 3.88 -8.45 5.42
N THR A 100 3.70 -7.66 6.49
CA THR A 100 4.65 -7.60 7.60
C THR A 100 4.79 -8.92 8.34
N SER A 101 3.70 -9.63 8.54
CA SER A 101 3.67 -10.96 9.18
C SER A 101 4.39 -11.98 8.32
N ILE A 102 4.12 -12.00 7.02
CA ILE A 102 4.74 -12.92 6.05
C ILE A 102 6.25 -12.67 5.96
N VAL A 103 6.68 -11.41 5.84
CA VAL A 103 8.10 -11.07 5.62
C VAL A 103 8.95 -11.14 6.90
N SER A 104 8.33 -11.21 8.07
CA SER A 104 9.01 -11.18 9.38
C SER A 104 10.16 -12.19 9.55
N PRO A 105 10.05 -13.46 9.09
CA PRO A 105 11.15 -14.42 9.15
C PRO A 105 12.36 -14.00 8.31
N LEU A 106 12.14 -13.37 7.15
CA LEU A 106 13.21 -12.90 6.26
C LEU A 106 13.88 -11.65 6.83
N ASN A 107 13.12 -10.74 7.44
CA ASN A 107 13.64 -9.54 8.08
C ASN A 107 14.62 -9.83 9.23
N LYS A 108 14.54 -11.00 9.84
CA LYS A 108 15.50 -11.42 10.87
C LYS A 108 16.89 -11.71 10.29
N LEU A 109 16.95 -12.19 9.05
CA LEU A 109 18.20 -12.56 8.37
C LEU A 109 19.00 -11.36 7.82
N VAL A 110 18.34 -10.21 7.64
CA VAL A 110 19.00 -9.00 7.11
C VAL A 110 19.54 -8.07 8.19
N LYS A 111 19.38 -8.42 9.48
CA LYS A 111 19.98 -7.67 10.59
C LYS A 111 21.49 -7.78 10.59
N LYS A 112 22.16 -6.71 11.06
CA LYS A 112 23.61 -6.71 11.26
C LYS A 112 24.02 -7.87 12.18
N ASP A 113 25.13 -8.51 11.88
CA ASP A 113 25.76 -9.56 12.67
C ASP A 113 24.93 -10.84 12.91
N VAL A 114 23.89 -11.06 12.09
CA VAL A 114 23.12 -12.30 12.12
C VAL A 114 23.65 -13.28 11.08
N LYS A 115 24.08 -14.47 11.52
CA LYS A 115 24.45 -15.55 10.62
C LYS A 115 23.22 -15.99 9.82
N LEU A 116 23.37 -16.12 8.51
CA LEU A 116 22.29 -16.61 7.66
C LEU A 116 21.98 -18.07 8.02
N VAL A 117 20.82 -18.30 8.56
CA VAL A 117 20.28 -19.65 8.77
C VAL A 117 18.94 -19.73 8.02
N TRP A 118 18.99 -20.33 6.82
CA TRP A 118 17.79 -20.55 6.01
C TRP A 118 17.08 -21.83 6.47
N GLY A 119 15.93 -21.68 7.08
CA GLY A 119 15.15 -22.78 7.63
C GLY A 119 13.73 -22.83 7.06
N LYS A 120 12.92 -23.74 7.57
CA LYS A 120 11.54 -23.96 7.11
C LYS A 120 10.66 -22.69 7.16
N ARG A 121 10.86 -21.82 8.17
CA ARG A 121 10.09 -20.57 8.31
C ARG A 121 10.45 -19.56 7.23
N GLN A 122 11.72 -19.45 6.86
CA GLN A 122 12.20 -18.56 5.81
C GLN A 122 11.74 -19.05 4.45
N GLU A 123 11.86 -20.35 4.21
CA GLU A 123 11.38 -20.98 2.97
C GLU A 123 9.87 -20.79 2.77
N LEU A 124 9.08 -20.95 3.86
CA LEU A 124 7.64 -20.70 3.80
C LEU A 124 7.33 -19.23 3.49
N ALA A 125 8.00 -18.30 4.17
CA ALA A 125 7.81 -16.87 3.94
C ALA A 125 8.17 -16.46 2.50
N PHE A 126 9.27 -17.02 1.97
CA PHE A 126 9.72 -16.80 0.60
C PHE A 126 8.67 -17.29 -0.42
N LYS A 127 8.16 -18.51 -0.26
CA LYS A 127 7.12 -19.09 -1.11
C LYS A 127 5.80 -18.31 -1.02
N GLN A 128 5.37 -17.95 0.19
CA GLN A 128 4.15 -17.18 0.39
C GLN A 128 4.22 -15.79 -0.28
N LEU A 129 5.36 -15.09 -0.21
CA LEU A 129 5.52 -13.81 -0.90
C LEU A 129 5.43 -13.96 -2.41
N LYS A 130 6.08 -14.99 -2.98
CA LYS A 130 5.96 -15.30 -4.41
C LYS A 130 4.50 -15.56 -4.80
N GLU A 131 3.82 -16.45 -4.08
CA GLU A 131 2.42 -16.80 -4.33
C GLU A 131 1.49 -15.59 -4.23
N LYS A 132 1.62 -14.78 -3.16
CA LYS A 132 0.78 -13.60 -2.95
C LYS A 132 0.95 -12.54 -4.03
N LEU A 133 2.15 -12.34 -4.55
CA LEU A 133 2.41 -11.38 -5.63
C LEU A 133 2.00 -11.93 -7.00
N THR A 134 2.14 -13.24 -7.21
CA THR A 134 1.64 -13.90 -8.42
C THR A 134 0.12 -13.81 -8.54
N ASN A 135 -0.58 -13.97 -7.42
CA ASN A 135 -2.03 -13.92 -7.32
C ASN A 135 -2.50 -12.59 -6.70
N ALA A 136 -1.75 -11.52 -6.92
CA ALA A 136 -2.10 -10.21 -6.36
C ALA A 136 -3.46 -9.74 -6.87
N PRO A 137 -4.33 -9.21 -6.00
CA PRO A 137 -5.62 -8.68 -6.41
C PRO A 137 -5.43 -7.44 -7.28
N ILE A 138 -6.43 -7.14 -8.09
CA ILE A 138 -6.55 -5.84 -8.74
C ILE A 138 -6.97 -4.84 -7.66
N LEU A 139 -6.24 -3.76 -7.52
CA LEU A 139 -6.61 -2.67 -6.62
C LEU A 139 -7.50 -1.68 -7.35
N ALA A 140 -8.60 -1.28 -6.73
CA ALA A 140 -9.51 -0.31 -7.29
C ALA A 140 -8.84 1.07 -7.42
N LEU A 141 -9.22 1.82 -8.46
CA LEU A 141 -8.86 3.23 -8.56
C LEU A 141 -9.74 4.04 -7.59
N PRO A 142 -9.15 4.94 -6.79
CA PRO A 142 -9.92 5.75 -5.85
C PRO A 142 -10.90 6.69 -6.59
N ASN A 143 -12.12 6.75 -6.11
CA ASN A 143 -13.13 7.70 -6.56
C ASN A 143 -13.51 8.63 -5.41
N PHE A 144 -13.04 9.87 -5.46
CA PHE A 144 -13.28 10.87 -4.40
C PHE A 144 -14.75 11.34 -4.30
N ALA A 145 -15.63 10.93 -5.19
CA ALA A 145 -17.07 11.13 -5.06
C ALA A 145 -17.80 10.01 -4.30
N LYS A 146 -17.07 9.00 -3.80
CA LYS A 146 -17.60 7.86 -3.06
C LYS A 146 -16.94 7.76 -1.70
N THR A 147 -17.70 7.28 -0.72
CA THR A 147 -17.23 7.06 0.64
C THR A 147 -16.09 6.04 0.68
N PHE A 148 -15.04 6.37 1.41
CA PHE A 148 -13.96 5.43 1.71
C PHE A 148 -14.32 4.59 2.94
N GLU A 149 -13.83 3.37 2.95
CA GLU A 149 -14.02 2.43 4.05
C GLU A 149 -12.65 1.93 4.53
N ILE A 150 -12.50 1.79 5.84
CA ILE A 150 -11.27 1.30 6.45
C ILE A 150 -11.59 0.09 7.31
N GLU A 151 -10.89 -1.00 7.07
CA GLU A 151 -10.81 -2.13 7.98
C GLU A 151 -9.40 -2.22 8.54
N CYS A 152 -9.27 -2.45 9.85
CA CYS A 152 -7.97 -2.63 10.47
C CYS A 152 -8.01 -3.69 11.55
N ASP A 153 -6.87 -4.40 11.66
CA ASP A 153 -6.67 -5.44 12.64
C ASP A 153 -5.24 -5.42 13.20
N ALA A 154 -5.03 -6.12 14.30
CA ALA A 154 -3.74 -6.23 14.96
C ALA A 154 -3.48 -7.65 15.43
N SER A 155 -2.28 -8.12 15.15
CA SER A 155 -1.73 -9.38 15.65
C SER A 155 -0.68 -9.14 16.75
N ASP A 156 -0.09 -10.20 17.26
CA ASP A 156 1.00 -10.07 18.24
C ASP A 156 2.25 -9.41 17.69
N ILE A 157 2.48 -9.46 16.40
CA ILE A 157 3.71 -8.99 15.75
C ILE A 157 3.53 -7.81 14.82
N GLY A 158 2.29 -7.52 14.42
CA GLY A 158 2.02 -6.48 13.42
C GLY A 158 0.61 -5.93 13.49
N ILE A 159 0.44 -4.81 12.82
CA ILE A 159 -0.82 -4.13 12.57
C ILE A 159 -1.10 -4.11 11.08
N GLU A 160 -2.35 -4.09 10.72
CA GLU A 160 -2.82 -4.15 9.36
C GLU A 160 -4.00 -3.26 9.13
N GLY A 161 -4.15 -2.82 7.88
CA GLY A 161 -5.29 -2.08 7.42
C GLY A 161 -5.53 -2.31 5.94
N VAL A 162 -6.77 -2.15 5.52
CA VAL A 162 -7.16 -2.07 4.12
C VAL A 162 -8.06 -0.87 3.91
N LEU A 163 -7.76 -0.10 2.88
CA LEU A 163 -8.61 0.96 2.38
C LEU A 163 -9.46 0.40 1.26
N LEU A 164 -10.77 0.58 1.36
CA LEU A 164 -11.75 0.05 0.42
C LEU A 164 -12.69 1.13 -0.08
N GLN A 165 -13.35 0.84 -1.18
CA GLN A 165 -14.57 1.49 -1.64
C GLN A 165 -15.51 0.42 -2.21
N GLU A 166 -16.77 0.40 -1.75
CA GLU A 166 -17.78 -0.55 -2.21
C GLU A 166 -17.29 -2.01 -2.11
N GLY A 167 -16.54 -2.34 -1.04
CA GLY A 167 -15.96 -3.67 -0.82
C GLY A 167 -14.73 -4.01 -1.68
N HIS A 168 -14.25 -3.09 -2.53
CA HIS A 168 -13.08 -3.31 -3.38
C HIS A 168 -11.83 -2.66 -2.75
N PRO A 169 -10.72 -3.39 -2.61
CA PRO A 169 -9.51 -2.86 -2.00
C PRO A 169 -8.83 -1.83 -2.93
N ILE A 170 -8.45 -0.69 -2.35
CA ILE A 170 -7.61 0.34 -2.98
C ILE A 170 -6.15 0.14 -2.58
N ALA A 171 -5.91 -0.20 -1.32
CA ALA A 171 -4.57 -0.44 -0.82
C ALA A 171 -4.58 -1.25 0.48
N HIS A 172 -3.58 -2.10 0.66
CA HIS A 172 -3.28 -2.71 1.95
C HIS A 172 -2.13 -1.97 2.65
N PHE A 173 -2.23 -1.89 3.96
CA PHE A 173 -1.20 -1.38 4.85
C PHE A 173 -0.82 -2.47 5.85
N SER A 174 0.46 -2.63 6.14
CA SER A 174 0.90 -3.43 7.26
C SER A 174 2.11 -2.80 7.93
N GLY A 175 2.12 -2.82 9.25
CA GLY A 175 3.18 -2.26 10.08
C GLY A 175 3.66 -3.26 11.14
N LYS A 176 4.97 -3.27 11.41
CA LYS A 176 5.53 -4.11 12.46
C LYS A 176 5.40 -3.43 13.81
N LEU A 177 4.95 -4.18 14.84
CA LEU A 177 5.04 -3.75 16.22
C LEU A 177 6.49 -3.86 16.72
N ASN A 178 6.99 -2.83 17.38
CA ASN A 178 8.36 -2.74 17.87
C ASN A 178 8.42 -2.11 19.26
N GLY A 179 9.44 -2.48 20.06
CA GLY A 179 9.66 -1.87 21.36
C GLY A 179 8.43 -1.95 22.26
N THR A 180 7.98 -0.80 22.77
CA THR A 180 6.83 -0.71 23.68
C THR A 180 5.50 -1.16 23.05
N THR A 181 5.35 -1.02 21.72
CA THR A 181 4.10 -1.38 21.04
C THR A 181 3.83 -2.88 21.02
N LEU A 182 4.86 -3.72 21.16
CA LEU A 182 4.71 -5.17 21.30
C LEU A 182 3.94 -5.55 22.57
N ASN A 183 4.12 -4.77 23.64
CA ASN A 183 3.53 -5.02 24.95
C ASN A 183 2.17 -4.34 25.12
N TYR A 184 1.61 -3.76 24.07
CA TYR A 184 0.28 -3.17 24.15
C TYR A 184 -0.77 -4.27 24.34
N PRO A 185 -1.79 -4.04 25.19
CA PRO A 185 -2.99 -4.87 25.20
C PRO A 185 -3.64 -4.94 23.81
N THR A 186 -4.42 -5.96 23.55
CA THR A 186 -5.09 -6.17 22.24
C THR A 186 -5.88 -4.93 21.82
N TYR A 187 -6.61 -4.31 22.73
CA TYR A 187 -7.33 -3.07 22.47
C TYR A 187 -6.42 -1.93 21.97
N ASP A 188 -5.30 -1.70 22.67
CA ASP A 188 -4.35 -0.67 22.28
C ASP A 188 -3.68 -0.97 20.95
N LYS A 189 -3.41 -2.24 20.64
CA LYS A 189 -2.88 -2.64 19.33
C LYS A 189 -3.88 -2.35 18.21
N LYS A 190 -5.17 -2.66 18.40
CA LYS A 190 -6.22 -2.37 17.42
C LYS A 190 -6.42 -0.87 17.22
N LEU A 191 -6.47 -0.09 18.30
CA LEU A 191 -6.53 1.37 18.20
C LEU A 191 -5.29 1.95 17.51
N TYR A 192 -4.11 1.42 17.82
CA TYR A 192 -2.87 1.81 17.14
C TYR A 192 -2.90 1.46 15.65
N ALA A 193 -3.45 0.29 15.27
CA ALA A 193 -3.64 -0.08 13.87
C ALA A 193 -4.53 0.93 13.14
N LEU A 194 -5.64 1.35 13.76
CA LEU A 194 -6.54 2.37 13.22
C LEU A 194 -5.81 3.69 13.00
N VAL A 195 -5.17 4.24 14.03
CA VAL A 195 -4.43 5.51 13.94
C VAL A 195 -3.36 5.46 12.84
N ARG A 196 -2.61 4.35 12.75
CA ARG A 196 -1.57 4.18 11.73
C ARG A 196 -2.15 4.05 10.31
N SER A 197 -3.31 3.43 10.17
CA SER A 197 -4.02 3.33 8.89
C SER A 197 -4.50 4.71 8.44
N LEU A 198 -5.12 5.47 9.33
CA LEU A 198 -5.55 6.85 9.06
C LEU A 198 -4.38 7.75 8.67
N GLN A 199 -3.25 7.71 9.40
CA GLN A 199 -2.03 8.45 9.04
C GLN A 199 -1.48 8.05 7.67
N THR A 200 -1.59 6.78 7.31
CA THR A 200 -1.09 6.29 6.01
C THR A 200 -1.94 6.79 4.84
N TRP A 201 -3.24 6.92 5.06
CA TRP A 201 -4.22 7.29 4.03
C TRP A 201 -4.85 8.66 4.24
N GLU A 202 -4.26 9.50 5.08
CA GLU A 202 -4.74 10.85 5.38
C GLU A 202 -5.10 11.65 4.13
N HIS A 203 -4.26 11.58 3.11
CA HIS A 203 -4.47 12.25 1.83
C HIS A 203 -5.69 11.77 1.01
N TYR A 204 -6.29 10.62 1.34
CA TYR A 204 -7.56 10.17 0.78
C TYR A 204 -8.76 10.61 1.63
N LEU A 205 -8.55 10.87 2.93
CA LEU A 205 -9.61 10.96 3.95
C LEU A 205 -9.90 12.38 4.43
N VAL A 206 -8.96 13.33 4.27
CA VAL A 206 -8.99 14.69 4.89
C VAL A 206 -10.22 15.50 4.53
N SER A 207 -10.85 15.28 3.39
CA SER A 207 -11.97 16.12 2.92
C SER A 207 -13.30 15.40 2.83
N GLU A 208 -13.36 14.13 3.22
CA GLU A 208 -14.53 13.28 2.97
C GLU A 208 -14.94 12.50 4.22
N GLU A 209 -16.23 12.22 4.35
CA GLU A 209 -16.70 11.25 5.34
C GLU A 209 -16.23 9.84 4.95
N PHE A 210 -15.78 9.07 5.92
CA PHE A 210 -15.35 7.69 5.73
C PHE A 210 -15.91 6.77 6.82
N VAL A 211 -16.00 5.49 6.54
CA VAL A 211 -16.51 4.47 7.45
C VAL A 211 -15.38 3.61 7.98
N ILE A 212 -15.37 3.37 9.28
CA ILE A 212 -14.43 2.45 9.93
C ILE A 212 -15.19 1.19 10.31
N HIS A 213 -14.77 0.06 9.74
CA HIS A 213 -15.23 -1.25 10.13
C HIS A 213 -14.32 -1.81 11.22
N SER A 214 -14.88 -2.13 12.37
CA SER A 214 -14.15 -2.73 13.49
C SER A 214 -14.98 -3.81 14.15
N ASP A 215 -14.37 -4.94 14.40
CA ASP A 215 -14.93 -6.05 15.18
C ASP A 215 -14.86 -5.80 16.70
N HIS A 216 -14.14 -4.77 17.13
CA HIS A 216 -13.93 -4.48 18.54
C HIS A 216 -14.90 -3.41 19.05
N GLU A 217 -15.91 -3.82 19.84
CA GLU A 217 -16.94 -2.92 20.39
C GLU A 217 -16.37 -1.70 21.12
N SER A 218 -15.23 -1.86 21.81
CA SER A 218 -14.60 -0.77 22.56
C SER A 218 -14.17 0.42 21.68
N LEU A 219 -13.92 0.22 20.38
CA LEU A 219 -13.58 1.31 19.47
C LEU A 219 -14.80 2.17 19.14
N LYS A 220 -16.00 1.62 19.22
CA LYS A 220 -17.27 2.34 19.02
C LYS A 220 -17.53 3.39 20.10
N TYR A 221 -16.97 3.20 21.29
CA TYR A 221 -17.21 4.03 22.49
C TYR A 221 -15.99 4.89 22.89
N LEU A 222 -15.03 5.09 22.01
CA LEU A 222 -13.82 5.86 22.30
C LEU A 222 -14.12 7.26 22.84
N ARG A 223 -15.12 7.96 22.29
CA ARG A 223 -15.53 9.30 22.74
C ARG A 223 -16.21 9.33 24.11
N GLY A 224 -16.68 8.18 24.61
CA GLY A 224 -17.37 8.08 25.92
C GLY A 224 -16.49 7.68 27.09
N GLN A 225 -15.21 7.47 26.90
CA GLN A 225 -14.31 7.02 27.98
C GLN A 225 -13.86 8.20 28.85
N HIS A 226 -14.31 8.22 30.11
CA HIS A 226 -13.97 9.29 31.09
C HIS A 226 -12.51 9.27 31.60
N LYS A 227 -11.74 8.20 31.35
CA LYS A 227 -10.32 8.12 31.76
C LYS A 227 -9.47 7.60 30.59
N LEU A 228 -8.97 8.53 29.81
CA LEU A 228 -7.96 8.25 28.81
C LEU A 228 -6.57 8.34 29.43
N ASN A 229 -5.70 7.36 29.17
CA ASN A 229 -4.27 7.51 29.46
C ASN A 229 -3.63 8.51 28.46
N LYS A 230 -2.44 9.04 28.77
CA LYS A 230 -1.75 10.05 27.93
C LYS A 230 -1.59 9.62 26.47
N ARG A 231 -1.45 8.34 26.21
CA ARG A 231 -1.32 7.77 24.85
C ARG A 231 -2.66 7.80 24.12
N HIS A 232 -3.73 7.36 24.78
CA HIS A 232 -5.08 7.40 24.21
C HIS A 232 -5.50 8.84 23.93
N ALA A 233 -5.22 9.77 24.84
CA ALA A 233 -5.51 11.19 24.64
C ALA A 233 -4.85 11.73 23.35
N LYS A 234 -3.55 11.41 23.12
CA LYS A 234 -2.85 11.79 21.90
C LYS A 234 -3.43 11.16 20.62
N TRP A 235 -3.93 9.93 20.71
CA TRP A 235 -4.55 9.27 19.56
C TRP A 235 -5.95 9.83 19.29
N MET A 236 -6.69 10.21 20.35
CA MET A 236 -7.98 10.86 20.20
C MET A 236 -7.87 12.26 19.61
N GLU A 237 -6.88 13.05 20.05
CA GLU A 237 -6.57 14.37 19.48
C GLU A 237 -6.30 14.29 17.96
N TYR A 238 -5.73 13.18 17.47
CA TYR A 238 -5.54 12.95 16.04
C TYR A 238 -6.85 12.56 15.32
N LEU A 239 -7.82 11.96 16.04
CA LEU A 239 -9.08 11.49 15.49
C LEU A 239 -10.18 12.57 15.49
N GLU A 240 -9.97 13.69 16.19
CA GLU A 240 -10.82 14.89 16.21
C GLU A 240 -10.48 15.84 15.05
#